data_9f736e6be254cbd96702442f602b2e49
#
_entry.id   9f736e6be254cbd96702442f602b2e49
#
_cell.length_a   1.000
_cell.length_b   1.000
_cell.length_c   1.000
_cell.angle_alpha   90.00
_cell.angle_beta   90.00
_cell.angle_gamma   90.00
#
_symmetry.space_group_name_H-M   'P 1'
#
loop_
_entity.id
_entity.type
_entity.pdbx_description
1 polymer ?
#
loop_
_entity_poly.entity_id
_entity_poly.type
_entity_poly.pdbx_seq_one_letter_code
_entity_poly.pdbx_strand_id
1 'polypeptide(L)'
;MRYAFAFAFLACFLVSGCSGSNVVSVSGTLTYKGKPVTNAYVHFVPENGRPSMGETDQNGKFTLTYDPQTKGAQIGKHRVWVQYNSLADANQPGAVPGETPRMSKEWKEFFDKYGGDNSTVQVVIDKSISDLKLEWD
;
A
#
# COMPACT_ATOMS: atom_id res chain seq x y z
N MET A 1 36.35 64.32 1.02
CA MET A 1 36.55 62.94 0.59
C MET A 1 35.83 62.03 1.54
N ARG A 2 34.64 61.58 1.17
CA ARG A 2 33.76 60.79 2.03
C ARG A 2 33.32 59.57 1.20
N TYR A 3 33.97 58.46 1.49
CA TYR A 3 33.65 57.18 0.86
C TYR A 3 32.54 56.55 1.64
N ALA A 4 31.33 56.53 1.08
CA ALA A 4 30.18 55.78 1.59
C ALA A 4 30.30 54.33 1.10
N PHE A 5 30.60 53.41 2.01
CA PHE A 5 30.56 51.99 1.76
C PHE A 5 29.08 51.54 1.86
N ALA A 6 28.49 51.30 0.72
CA ALA A 6 27.18 50.62 0.66
C ALA A 6 27.39 49.12 0.86
N PHE A 7 27.03 48.62 2.04
CA PHE A 7 26.96 47.19 2.35
C PHE A 7 25.68 46.62 1.74
N ALA A 8 25.80 45.99 0.59
CA ALA A 8 24.69 45.24 0.00
C ALA A 8 24.52 43.95 0.78
N PHE A 9 23.49 43.91 1.61
CA PHE A 9 23.07 42.71 2.34
C PHE A 9 22.33 41.78 1.38
N LEU A 10 23.07 40.80 0.84
CA LEU A 10 22.50 39.73 -0.01
C LEU A 10 21.73 38.78 0.88
N ALA A 11 20.44 39.02 1.04
CA ALA A 11 19.50 38.12 1.74
C ALA A 11 19.35 36.82 0.91
N CYS A 12 20.09 35.79 1.33
CA CYS A 12 19.95 34.45 0.81
C CYS A 12 18.60 33.87 1.30
N PHE A 13 17.55 33.97 0.48
CA PHE A 13 16.28 33.27 0.71
C PHE A 13 16.51 31.77 0.58
N LEU A 14 16.74 31.11 1.71
CA LEU A 14 16.62 29.66 1.81
C LEU A 14 15.14 29.29 1.65
N VAL A 15 14.73 29.02 0.43
CA VAL A 15 13.46 28.37 0.17
C VAL A 15 13.59 26.95 0.73
N SER A 16 13.22 26.77 1.99
CA SER A 16 12.96 25.45 2.54
C SER A 16 11.78 24.88 1.78
N GLY A 17 12.07 24.14 0.72
CA GLY A 17 11.08 23.33 0.03
C GLY A 17 10.56 22.32 1.03
N CYS A 18 9.39 22.60 1.64
CA CYS A 18 8.58 21.59 2.25
C CYS A 18 8.19 20.60 1.14
N SER A 19 8.96 19.52 1.05
CA SER A 19 8.56 18.33 0.32
C SER A 19 7.39 17.74 1.12
N GLY A 20 6.19 18.27 0.92
CA GLY A 20 4.97 17.69 1.46
C GLY A 20 4.93 16.25 0.96
N SER A 21 4.98 15.28 1.87
CA SER A 21 4.83 13.89 1.49
C SER A 21 3.45 13.74 0.84
N ASN A 22 3.40 13.39 -0.45
CA ASN A 22 2.17 13.08 -1.16
C ASN A 22 1.59 11.71 -0.70
N VAL A 23 1.85 11.33 0.54
CA VAL A 23 1.39 10.08 1.14
C VAL A 23 0.26 10.39 2.10
N VAL A 24 -0.85 9.69 1.92
CA VAL A 24 -2.06 9.80 2.75
C VAL A 24 -2.40 8.46 3.35
N SER A 25 -3.05 8.46 4.52
CA SER A 25 -3.48 7.22 5.18
C SER A 25 -4.52 6.50 4.34
N VAL A 26 -4.31 5.19 4.13
CA VAL A 26 -5.26 4.33 3.41
C VAL A 26 -5.44 3.04 4.16
N SER A 27 -6.68 2.74 4.51
CA SER A 27 -7.10 1.45 5.05
C SER A 27 -8.42 1.02 4.42
N GLY A 28 -8.69 -0.27 4.44
CA GLY A 28 -9.87 -0.79 3.79
C GLY A 28 -10.14 -2.25 4.11
N THR A 29 -11.02 -2.85 3.33
CA THR A 29 -11.41 -4.26 3.43
C THR A 29 -11.39 -4.87 2.03
N LEU A 30 -10.80 -6.06 1.92
CA LEU A 30 -10.76 -6.85 0.70
C LEU A 30 -11.67 -8.06 0.84
N THR A 31 -12.61 -8.21 -0.09
CA THR A 31 -13.51 -9.37 -0.18
C THR A 31 -13.47 -9.98 -1.57
N TYR A 32 -13.69 -11.27 -1.63
CA TYR A 32 -13.86 -12.05 -2.86
C TYR A 32 -15.16 -12.84 -2.79
N LYS A 33 -16.07 -12.60 -3.72
CA LYS A 33 -17.41 -13.20 -3.73
C LYS A 33 -18.13 -13.07 -2.37
N GLY A 34 -17.99 -11.90 -1.74
CA GLY A 34 -18.59 -11.61 -0.44
C GLY A 34 -17.89 -12.20 0.78
N LYS A 35 -16.79 -12.94 0.59
CA LYS A 35 -15.98 -13.51 1.68
C LYS A 35 -14.75 -12.65 1.95
N PRO A 36 -14.36 -12.44 3.22
CA PRO A 36 -13.12 -11.72 3.51
C PRO A 36 -11.90 -12.49 2.98
N VAL A 37 -10.99 -11.78 2.32
CA VAL A 37 -9.70 -12.32 1.90
C VAL A 37 -8.72 -12.17 3.06
N THR A 38 -8.27 -13.28 3.61
CA THR A 38 -7.35 -13.32 4.75
C THR A 38 -5.96 -13.76 4.34
N ASN A 39 -4.96 -13.50 5.17
CA ASN A 39 -3.57 -13.92 4.94
C ASN A 39 -3.05 -13.50 3.55
N ALA A 40 -3.35 -12.30 3.14
CA ALA A 40 -2.92 -11.76 1.85
C ALA A 40 -2.21 -10.41 2.02
N TYR A 41 -1.18 -10.20 1.21
CA TYR A 41 -0.61 -8.88 1.01
C TYR A 41 -1.34 -8.19 -0.14
N VAL A 42 -1.80 -6.97 0.10
CA VAL A 42 -2.40 -6.10 -0.91
C VAL A 42 -1.37 -5.08 -1.30
N HIS A 43 -1.00 -5.06 -2.58
CA HIS A 43 0.01 -4.15 -3.13
C HIS A 43 -0.65 -3.05 -3.93
N PHE A 44 -0.30 -1.81 -3.62
CA PHE A 44 -0.70 -0.61 -4.35
C PHE A 44 0.53 -0.04 -5.06
N VAL A 45 0.58 -0.20 -6.37
CA VAL A 45 1.72 0.19 -7.20
C VAL A 45 1.35 1.44 -8.00
N PRO A 46 1.92 2.62 -7.66
CA PRO A 46 1.67 3.84 -8.42
C PRO A 46 2.35 3.79 -9.78
N GLU A 47 1.91 4.62 -10.72
CA GLU A 47 2.58 4.77 -12.02
C GLU A 47 4.02 5.25 -11.87
N ASN A 48 4.25 6.15 -10.91
CA ASN A 48 5.57 6.66 -10.55
C ASN A 48 5.71 6.72 -9.03
N GLY A 49 6.74 6.10 -8.51
CA GLY A 49 7.04 6.14 -7.09
C GLY A 49 7.10 4.76 -6.45
N ARG A 50 7.07 4.76 -5.12
CA ARG A 50 7.23 3.56 -4.31
C ARG A 50 5.88 2.85 -4.11
N PRO A 51 5.82 1.52 -4.27
CA PRO A 51 4.66 0.74 -3.89
C PRO A 51 4.38 0.82 -2.38
N SER A 52 3.10 0.78 -2.03
CA SER A 52 2.63 0.57 -0.66
C SER A 52 2.01 -0.80 -0.52
N MET A 53 2.08 -1.38 0.66
CA MET A 53 1.60 -2.73 0.94
C MET A 53 0.85 -2.77 2.26
N GLY A 54 -0.19 -3.59 2.34
CA GLY A 54 -0.89 -3.92 3.57
C GLY A 54 -1.18 -5.41 3.66
N GLU A 55 -1.19 -5.95 4.86
CA GLU A 55 -1.59 -7.33 5.12
C GLU A 55 -3.04 -7.37 5.58
N THR A 56 -3.82 -8.34 5.06
CA THR A 56 -5.20 -8.53 5.47
C THR A 56 -5.31 -9.37 6.73
N ASP A 57 -6.15 -8.93 7.65
CA ASP A 57 -6.49 -9.67 8.86
C ASP A 57 -7.59 -10.72 8.61
N GLN A 58 -8.09 -11.36 9.66
CA GLN A 58 -9.13 -12.39 9.61
C GLN A 58 -10.50 -11.87 9.09
N ASN A 59 -10.69 -10.56 9.08
CA ASN A 59 -11.87 -9.88 8.54
C ASN A 59 -11.65 -9.29 7.14
N GLY A 60 -10.48 -9.56 6.54
CA GLY A 60 -10.07 -8.98 5.27
C GLY A 60 -9.67 -7.50 5.36
N LYS A 61 -9.51 -6.95 6.57
CA LYS A 61 -9.10 -5.56 6.77
C LYS A 61 -7.60 -5.40 6.60
N PHE A 62 -7.21 -4.30 5.96
CA PHE A 62 -5.80 -3.93 5.74
C PHE A 62 -5.55 -2.45 6.00
N THR A 63 -4.33 -2.11 6.32
CA THR A 63 -3.83 -0.74 6.36
C THR A 63 -2.55 -0.68 5.54
N LEU A 64 -2.48 0.25 4.59
CA LEU A 64 -1.30 0.38 3.75
C LEU A 64 -0.13 1.00 4.52
N THR A 65 1.05 0.52 4.24
CA THR A 65 2.34 1.03 4.73
C THR A 65 3.19 1.40 3.52
N TYR A 66 3.63 2.64 3.47
CA TYR A 66 4.48 3.17 2.42
C TYR A 66 5.96 2.85 2.69
N ASP A 67 6.39 3.06 3.92
CA ASP A 67 7.72 2.69 4.43
C ASP A 67 7.63 2.36 5.93
N PRO A 68 8.69 1.87 6.58
CA PRO A 68 8.64 1.47 7.98
C PRO A 68 8.16 2.54 8.97
N GLN A 69 8.27 3.81 8.62
CA GLN A 69 7.86 4.96 9.45
C GLN A 69 6.56 5.60 8.98
N THR A 70 6.11 5.35 7.74
CA THR A 70 5.00 6.06 7.11
C THR A 70 3.90 5.10 6.68
N LYS A 71 2.73 5.25 7.29
CA LYS A 71 1.52 4.50 6.87
C LYS A 71 0.81 5.24 5.74
N GLY A 72 0.26 4.48 4.80
CA GLY A 72 -0.54 4.99 3.71
C GLY A 72 0.02 4.68 2.32
N ALA A 73 -0.41 5.46 1.34
CA ALA A 73 0.04 5.37 -0.04
C ALA A 73 0.13 6.76 -0.67
N GLN A 74 0.91 6.87 -1.74
CA GLN A 74 1.01 8.11 -2.50
C GLN A 74 -0.34 8.49 -3.12
N ILE A 75 -0.62 9.79 -3.23
CA ILE A 75 -1.74 10.29 -4.04
C ILE A 75 -1.47 9.94 -5.51
N GLY A 76 -2.50 9.47 -6.18
CA GLY A 76 -2.46 9.12 -7.59
C GLY A 76 -3.17 7.83 -7.93
N LYS A 77 -2.94 7.36 -9.16
CA LYS A 77 -3.50 6.12 -9.68
C LYS A 77 -2.57 4.95 -9.36
N HIS A 78 -3.14 3.90 -8.82
CA HIS A 78 -2.45 2.69 -8.44
C HIS A 78 -3.01 1.47 -9.16
N ARG A 79 -2.13 0.58 -9.61
CA ARG A 79 -2.50 -0.79 -9.92
C ARG A 79 -2.49 -1.60 -8.62
N VAL A 80 -3.56 -2.33 -8.37
CA VAL A 80 -3.72 -3.12 -7.13
C VAL A 80 -3.65 -4.60 -7.46
N TRP A 81 -2.81 -5.33 -6.75
CA TRP A 81 -2.70 -6.78 -6.85
C TRP A 81 -2.46 -7.41 -5.49
N VAL A 82 -2.65 -8.72 -5.39
CA VAL A 82 -2.57 -9.46 -4.15
C VAL A 82 -1.55 -10.58 -4.22
N GLN A 83 -1.00 -10.92 -3.05
CA GLN A 83 -0.10 -12.04 -2.87
C GLN A 83 -0.50 -12.82 -1.63
N TYR A 84 -0.54 -14.15 -1.75
CA TYR A 84 -0.80 -15.00 -0.60
C TYR A 84 0.37 -14.97 0.39
N ASN A 85 0.06 -14.78 1.67
CA ASN A 85 1.03 -14.84 2.75
C ASN A 85 1.09 -16.26 3.36
N SER A 86 1.91 -17.12 2.77
CA SER A 86 2.08 -18.51 3.26
C SER A 86 2.68 -18.60 4.67
N LEU A 87 3.41 -17.58 5.12
CA LEU A 87 4.01 -17.55 6.46
C LEU A 87 2.96 -17.35 7.56
N ALA A 88 1.86 -16.64 7.26
CA ALA A 88 0.78 -16.47 8.22
C ALA A 88 0.11 -17.81 8.55
N ASP A 89 -0.07 -18.68 7.56
CA ASP A 89 -0.65 -20.02 7.78
C ASP A 89 0.31 -20.98 8.47
N ALA A 90 1.60 -20.88 8.21
CA ALA A 90 2.61 -21.70 8.87
C ALA A 90 2.71 -21.45 10.38
N ASN A 91 2.27 -20.28 10.85
CA ASN A 91 2.28 -19.89 12.25
C ASN A 91 0.95 -20.17 12.99
N GLN A 92 -0.04 -20.77 12.33
CA GLN A 92 -1.32 -21.08 12.96
C GLN A 92 -1.23 -22.34 13.85
N PRO A 93 -2.01 -22.40 14.95
CA PRO A 93 -2.09 -23.61 15.78
C PRO A 93 -2.58 -24.80 14.92
N GLY A 94 -1.77 -25.86 14.87
CA GLY A 94 -2.05 -27.05 14.07
C GLY A 94 -1.39 -27.10 12.70
N ALA A 95 -0.61 -26.10 12.33
CA ALA A 95 0.24 -26.15 11.15
C ALA A 95 1.32 -27.22 11.30
N VAL A 96 1.50 -28.06 10.27
CA VAL A 96 2.55 -29.08 10.25
C VAL A 96 3.82 -28.46 9.68
N PRO A 97 4.94 -28.46 10.41
CA PRO A 97 6.19 -27.93 9.91
C PRO A 97 6.61 -28.60 8.59
N GLY A 98 6.84 -27.80 7.54
CA GLY A 98 7.28 -28.27 6.24
C GLY A 98 6.14 -28.62 5.26
N GLU A 99 4.86 -28.57 5.67
CA GLU A 99 3.74 -28.65 4.75
C GLU A 99 3.31 -27.26 4.29
N THR A 100 3.21 -27.07 2.98
CA THR A 100 2.57 -25.88 2.42
C THR A 100 1.07 -26.01 2.65
N PRO A 101 0.40 -25.04 3.30
CA PRO A 101 -1.04 -25.07 3.46
C PRO A 101 -1.75 -25.31 2.13
N ARG A 102 -2.65 -26.27 2.09
CA ARG A 102 -3.41 -26.59 0.87
C ARG A 102 -4.46 -25.50 0.64
N MET A 103 -4.12 -24.55 -0.21
CA MET A 103 -5.07 -23.56 -0.68
C MET A 103 -6.21 -24.24 -1.46
N SER A 104 -7.46 -23.87 -1.16
CA SER A 104 -8.60 -24.38 -1.93
C SER A 104 -8.52 -23.91 -3.38
N LYS A 105 -9.20 -24.63 -4.28
CA LYS A 105 -9.26 -24.27 -5.70
C LYS A 105 -9.77 -22.84 -5.92
N GLU A 106 -10.80 -22.43 -5.16
CA GLU A 106 -11.37 -21.08 -5.22
C GLU A 106 -10.33 -19.98 -4.89
N TRP A 107 -9.56 -20.17 -3.83
CA TRP A 107 -8.51 -19.21 -3.45
C TRP A 107 -7.33 -19.22 -4.42
N LYS A 108 -6.99 -20.38 -4.97
CA LYS A 108 -5.97 -20.45 -6.00
C LYS A 108 -6.38 -19.64 -7.24
N GLU A 109 -7.60 -19.82 -7.72
CA GLU A 109 -8.16 -19.05 -8.84
C GLU A 109 -8.16 -17.55 -8.56
N PHE A 110 -8.49 -17.15 -7.32
CA PHE A 110 -8.43 -15.77 -6.89
C PHE A 110 -7.00 -15.18 -6.98
N PHE A 111 -6.02 -15.84 -6.38
CA PHE A 111 -4.65 -15.35 -6.40
C PHE A 111 -4.00 -15.44 -7.79
N ASP A 112 -4.40 -16.39 -8.63
CA ASP A 112 -3.98 -16.46 -10.03
C ASP A 112 -4.56 -15.30 -10.86
N LYS A 113 -5.82 -14.92 -10.61
CA LYS A 113 -6.51 -13.82 -11.32
C LYS A 113 -6.03 -12.44 -10.92
N TYR A 114 -5.85 -12.22 -9.62
CA TYR A 114 -5.55 -10.90 -9.04
C TYR A 114 -4.11 -10.77 -8.57
N GLY A 115 -3.28 -11.77 -8.79
CA GLY A 115 -1.87 -11.77 -8.39
C GLY A 115 -0.95 -11.11 -9.40
N GLY A 116 0.06 -10.40 -8.91
CA GLY A 116 1.15 -9.86 -9.71
C GLY A 116 0.71 -9.10 -10.96
N ASP A 117 1.25 -9.49 -12.10
CA ASP A 117 0.98 -8.83 -13.39
C ASP A 117 -0.37 -9.19 -14.00
N ASN A 118 -1.05 -10.21 -13.51
CA ASN A 118 -2.36 -10.61 -13.99
C ASN A 118 -3.46 -9.62 -13.55
N SER A 119 -3.26 -8.92 -12.44
CA SER A 119 -4.25 -7.96 -11.95
C SER A 119 -4.33 -6.71 -12.83
N THR A 120 -5.53 -6.38 -13.26
CA THR A 120 -5.88 -5.15 -13.98
C THR A 120 -6.62 -4.13 -13.11
N VAL A 121 -6.75 -4.42 -11.82
CA VAL A 121 -7.47 -3.56 -10.87
C VAL A 121 -6.73 -2.24 -10.68
N GLN A 122 -7.45 -1.14 -10.78
CA GLN A 122 -6.93 0.21 -10.57
C GLN A 122 -7.74 0.94 -9.51
N VAL A 123 -7.05 1.66 -8.64
CA VAL A 123 -7.63 2.51 -7.60
C VAL A 123 -6.97 3.88 -7.65
N VAL A 124 -7.77 4.93 -7.56
CA VAL A 124 -7.28 6.32 -7.45
C VAL A 124 -7.34 6.74 -6.00
N ILE A 125 -6.21 7.20 -5.48
CA ILE A 125 -6.09 7.76 -4.13
C ILE A 125 -5.90 9.27 -4.28
N ASP A 126 -6.87 10.05 -3.84
CA ASP A 126 -6.85 11.53 -3.88
C ASP A 126 -6.75 12.15 -2.50
N LYS A 127 -7.12 11.40 -1.47
CA LYS A 127 -7.14 11.82 -0.05
C LYS A 127 -7.03 10.60 0.87
N SER A 128 -6.95 10.83 2.16
CA SER A 128 -7.02 9.77 3.17
C SER A 128 -8.33 8.99 3.08
N ILE A 129 -8.23 7.67 3.11
CA ILE A 129 -9.37 6.75 3.02
C ILE A 129 -9.29 5.78 4.20
N SER A 130 -10.32 5.76 5.04
CA SER A 130 -10.38 4.87 6.22
C SER A 130 -11.19 3.60 6.01
N ASP A 131 -11.95 3.49 4.92
CA ASP A 131 -12.84 2.35 4.63
C ASP A 131 -12.95 2.10 3.12
N LEU A 132 -11.81 1.88 2.49
CA LEU A 132 -11.77 1.50 1.08
C LEU A 132 -12.35 0.09 0.90
N LYS A 133 -13.35 -0.05 0.06
CA LYS A 133 -13.95 -1.34 -0.26
C LYS A 133 -13.36 -1.90 -1.55
N LEU A 134 -12.63 -3.00 -1.43
CA LEU A 134 -12.16 -3.80 -2.56
C LEU A 134 -13.03 -5.06 -2.61
N GLU A 135 -14.08 -5.02 -3.42
CA GLU A 135 -15.03 -6.11 -3.60
C GLU A 135 -14.77 -6.75 -4.97
N TRP A 136 -14.23 -7.95 -4.96
CA TRP A 136 -13.82 -8.66 -6.18
C TRP A 136 -14.63 -9.94 -6.38
N ASP A 137 -14.80 -10.36 -7.66
CA ASP A 137 -15.58 -11.52 -8.08
C ASP A 137 -14.77 -12.52 -8.93
#